data_261b621247e974bd704ba83e0ef8358e
#
_entry.id   261b621247e974bd704ba83e0ef8358e
#
_cell.length_a   1.000
_cell.length_b   1.000
_cell.length_c   1.000
_cell.angle_alpha   90.00
_cell.angle_beta   90.00
_cell.angle_gamma   90.00
#
_symmetry.space_group_name_H-M   'P 1'
#
loop_
_entity.id
_entity.type
_entity.pdbx_description
1 polymer ?
#
loop_
_entity_poly.entity_id
_entity_poly.type
_entity_poly.pdbx_seq_one_letter_code
_entity_poly.pdbx_strand_id
1 'polypeptide(L)'
;EQIAQRLGRQVPVGLRMNFDTGHTEPWSRFGFNYESGAAMDAARRIGASQWLQLTGLHSHIGTFILDVRAYAQQARIMAEFMEAAERETGCRIASLDIGGCFASRNSLQGLYLPPDQTVPSFEQYAEAIVTALAEATRGRAALGKPVPALVLETGRALVDDAEVLVTRVVGGKRLPDGRRAAILDAGVNLLFTAYWYNHDVRPLQPAEGLAEETVLYGPLCMNIDTVRASVMLPPLNVGDALLISPAGAYNNTQWMQFIQNRPAVVMVMQDGSVEPIRLAETLQTLTELERVPDALHAPFPNPTPSR
;
A
#
# COMPACT_ATOMS: atom_id res chain seq x y z
N GLU A 1 -22.96 -10.95 14.73
CA GLU A 1 -24.34 -11.30 15.09
C GLU A 1 -24.68 -10.88 16.52
N GLN A 2 -23.88 -11.26 17.52
CA GLN A 2 -24.12 -10.89 18.94
C GLN A 2 -24.25 -9.37 19.18
N ILE A 3 -23.52 -8.54 18.43
CA ILE A 3 -23.62 -7.08 18.52
C ILE A 3 -24.98 -6.62 17.96
N ALA A 4 -25.38 -7.12 16.80
CA ALA A 4 -26.67 -6.81 16.17
C ALA A 4 -27.84 -7.21 17.09
N GLN A 5 -27.74 -8.38 17.70
CA GLN A 5 -28.70 -8.87 18.68
C GLN A 5 -28.81 -7.93 19.91
N ARG A 6 -27.66 -7.50 20.46
CA ARG A 6 -27.66 -6.53 21.57
C ARG A 6 -28.24 -5.17 21.20
N LEU A 7 -28.04 -4.76 19.93
CA LEU A 7 -28.63 -3.52 19.39
C LEU A 7 -30.12 -3.65 19.06
N GLY A 8 -30.70 -4.86 19.11
CA GLY A 8 -32.10 -5.12 18.79
C GLY A 8 -32.51 -4.78 17.36
N ARG A 9 -31.58 -4.80 16.41
CA ARG A 9 -31.83 -4.47 15.01
C ARG A 9 -31.06 -5.34 14.05
N GLN A 10 -31.60 -5.56 12.86
CA GLN A 10 -30.89 -6.18 11.77
C GLN A 10 -29.79 -5.25 11.25
N VAL A 11 -28.57 -5.79 11.00
CA VAL A 11 -27.40 -5.05 10.55
C VAL A 11 -27.01 -5.53 9.17
N PRO A 12 -26.86 -4.61 8.17
CA PRO A 12 -26.31 -4.97 6.87
C PRO A 12 -24.83 -5.33 7.00
N VAL A 13 -24.43 -6.40 6.32
CA VAL A 13 -23.04 -6.89 6.31
C VAL A 13 -22.59 -7.22 4.89
N GLY A 14 -21.28 -7.07 4.65
CA GLY A 14 -20.60 -7.57 3.47
C GLY A 14 -19.90 -8.91 3.76
N LEU A 15 -19.88 -9.78 2.78
CA LEU A 15 -19.12 -11.05 2.83
C LEU A 15 -17.84 -10.90 2.04
N ARG A 16 -16.70 -11.01 2.72
CA ARG A 16 -15.40 -11.11 2.03
C ARG A 16 -15.15 -12.52 1.57
N MET A 17 -14.81 -12.66 0.30
CA MET A 17 -14.49 -13.94 -0.32
C MET A 17 -13.12 -13.90 -1.01
N ASN A 18 -12.52 -15.05 -1.17
CA ASN A 18 -11.33 -15.26 -1.98
C ASN A 18 -11.54 -16.39 -2.98
N PHE A 19 -10.81 -16.35 -4.06
CA PHE A 19 -10.86 -17.29 -5.17
C PHE A 19 -9.61 -17.17 -6.04
N ASP A 20 -9.40 -18.16 -6.88
CA ASP A 20 -8.36 -18.13 -7.91
C ASP A 20 -8.89 -17.44 -9.17
N THR A 21 -8.25 -16.35 -9.58
CA THR A 21 -8.54 -15.68 -10.86
C THR A 21 -7.87 -16.35 -12.06
N GLY A 22 -6.93 -17.27 -11.82
CA GLY A 22 -6.06 -17.83 -12.86
C GLY A 22 -5.01 -16.86 -13.42
N HIS A 23 -4.91 -15.64 -12.87
CA HIS A 23 -4.00 -14.58 -13.33
C HIS A 23 -3.07 -14.04 -12.24
N THR A 24 -3.39 -14.31 -10.97
CA THR A 24 -2.59 -13.90 -9.80
C THR A 24 -2.60 -15.02 -8.78
N GLU A 25 -1.58 -15.08 -7.93
CA GLU A 25 -1.59 -16.00 -6.81
C GLU A 25 -2.72 -15.64 -5.82
N PRO A 26 -3.57 -16.62 -5.42
CA PRO A 26 -4.71 -16.34 -4.56
C PRO A 26 -4.31 -15.89 -3.15
N TRP A 27 -4.95 -14.83 -2.64
CA TRP A 27 -4.78 -14.39 -1.24
C TRP A 27 -5.69 -15.16 -0.29
N SER A 28 -5.40 -16.45 -0.11
CA SER A 28 -6.22 -17.37 0.69
C SER A 28 -6.31 -17.04 2.18
N ARG A 29 -5.43 -16.18 2.70
CA ARG A 29 -5.44 -15.75 4.11
C ARG A 29 -6.71 -15.04 4.52
N PHE A 30 -7.40 -14.37 3.59
CA PHE A 30 -8.50 -13.46 3.89
C PHE A 30 -9.79 -13.92 3.21
N GLY A 31 -10.90 -13.85 3.97
CA GLY A 31 -12.23 -14.15 3.44
C GLY A 31 -12.54 -15.63 3.37
N PHE A 32 -13.72 -15.95 2.89
CA PHE A 32 -14.21 -17.30 2.70
C PHE A 32 -13.92 -17.77 1.27
N ASN A 33 -13.37 -18.96 1.13
CA ASN A 33 -13.00 -19.45 -0.18
C ASN A 33 -14.22 -19.88 -1.01
N TYR A 34 -14.22 -19.47 -2.28
CA TYR A 34 -15.29 -19.74 -3.24
C TYR A 34 -15.28 -21.19 -3.68
N GLU A 35 -14.12 -21.72 -4.11
CA GLU A 35 -13.99 -23.05 -4.70
C GLU A 35 -14.31 -24.17 -3.70
N SER A 36 -14.01 -23.98 -2.42
CA SER A 36 -14.33 -24.93 -1.37
C SER A 36 -15.81 -24.90 -0.93
N GLY A 37 -16.59 -23.92 -1.39
CA GLY A 37 -17.95 -23.70 -0.96
C GLY A 37 -18.09 -22.90 0.35
N ALA A 38 -17.01 -22.58 1.05
CA ALA A 38 -17.03 -21.85 2.32
C ALA A 38 -17.73 -20.48 2.21
N ALA A 39 -17.57 -19.79 1.07
CA ALA A 39 -18.26 -18.53 0.82
C ALA A 39 -19.79 -18.70 0.77
N MET A 40 -20.27 -19.76 0.12
CA MET A 40 -21.70 -20.05 0.04
C MET A 40 -22.28 -20.46 1.39
N ASP A 41 -21.54 -21.26 2.17
CA ASP A 41 -21.96 -21.63 3.51
C ASP A 41 -22.07 -20.40 4.43
N ALA A 42 -21.14 -19.45 4.31
CA ALA A 42 -21.21 -18.20 5.02
C ALA A 42 -22.42 -17.35 4.58
N ALA A 43 -22.70 -17.28 3.28
CA ALA A 43 -23.88 -16.57 2.75
C ALA A 43 -25.18 -17.20 3.26
N ARG A 44 -25.32 -18.52 3.25
CA ARG A 44 -26.48 -19.24 3.82
C ARG A 44 -26.66 -18.93 5.30
N ARG A 45 -25.56 -18.93 6.06
CA ARG A 45 -25.58 -18.64 7.50
C ARG A 45 -26.03 -17.20 7.79
N ILE A 46 -25.60 -16.22 6.96
CA ILE A 46 -26.09 -14.85 7.08
C ILE A 46 -27.57 -14.78 6.70
N GLY A 47 -27.98 -15.42 5.60
CA GLY A 47 -29.37 -15.44 5.13
C GLY A 47 -30.35 -16.08 6.14
N ALA A 48 -29.89 -17.04 6.93
CA ALA A 48 -30.69 -17.67 7.99
C ALA A 48 -30.76 -16.82 9.29
N SER A 49 -29.98 -15.76 9.41
CA SER A 49 -29.95 -14.91 10.61
C SER A 49 -31.06 -13.86 10.58
N GLN A 50 -31.80 -13.73 11.67
CA GLN A 50 -32.73 -12.60 11.86
C GLN A 50 -32.02 -11.27 12.18
N TRP A 51 -30.70 -11.30 12.47
CA TRP A 51 -29.92 -10.16 12.93
C TRP A 51 -28.96 -9.62 11.87
N LEU A 52 -28.72 -10.38 10.80
CA LEU A 52 -27.80 -9.98 9.75
C LEU A 52 -28.53 -9.94 8.40
N GLN A 53 -28.11 -9.03 7.55
CA GLN A 53 -28.57 -8.94 6.17
C GLN A 53 -27.36 -8.88 5.24
N LEU A 54 -27.20 -9.86 4.35
CA LEU A 54 -26.16 -9.82 3.34
C LEU A 54 -26.51 -8.79 2.26
N THR A 55 -25.74 -7.70 2.20
CA THR A 55 -26.00 -6.58 1.28
C THR A 55 -24.81 -6.28 0.35
N GLY A 56 -23.65 -6.84 0.60
CA GLY A 56 -22.46 -6.61 -0.20
C GLY A 56 -21.54 -7.82 -0.27
N LEU A 57 -20.77 -7.89 -1.34
CA LEU A 57 -19.65 -8.81 -1.47
C LEU A 57 -18.36 -8.00 -1.57
N HIS A 58 -17.30 -8.53 -1.01
CA HIS A 58 -15.97 -7.95 -1.10
C HIS A 58 -14.96 -9.02 -1.52
N SER A 59 -14.02 -8.65 -2.37
CA SER A 59 -12.83 -9.46 -2.65
C SER A 59 -11.64 -8.55 -2.95
N HIS A 60 -10.47 -8.96 -2.50
CA HIS A 60 -9.22 -8.26 -2.77
C HIS A 60 -8.19 -9.29 -3.23
N ILE A 61 -7.83 -9.25 -4.51
CA ILE A 61 -7.11 -10.32 -5.20
C ILE A 61 -5.59 -10.17 -5.19
N GLY A 62 -5.05 -9.12 -4.58
CA GLY A 62 -3.60 -8.94 -4.49
C GLY A 62 -3.18 -7.47 -4.48
N THR A 63 -1.89 -7.23 -4.67
CA THR A 63 -1.33 -5.87 -4.70
C THR A 63 -0.50 -5.65 -5.95
N PHE A 64 -0.55 -4.43 -6.50
CA PHE A 64 0.22 -4.03 -7.69
C PHE A 64 0.03 -4.95 -8.89
N ILE A 65 -1.23 -5.29 -9.18
CA ILE A 65 -1.58 -6.21 -10.26
C ILE A 65 -1.51 -5.47 -11.60
N LEU A 66 -0.66 -5.97 -12.50
CA LEU A 66 -0.43 -5.40 -13.83
C LEU A 66 -1.29 -6.07 -14.93
N ASP A 67 -1.86 -7.24 -14.65
CA ASP A 67 -2.74 -7.93 -15.58
C ASP A 67 -4.21 -7.55 -15.34
N VAL A 68 -4.78 -6.72 -16.21
CA VAL A 68 -6.17 -6.27 -16.08
C VAL A 68 -7.17 -7.43 -16.18
N ARG A 69 -6.78 -8.59 -16.77
CA ARG A 69 -7.64 -9.78 -16.86
C ARG A 69 -7.96 -10.36 -15.49
N ALA A 70 -7.06 -10.19 -14.52
CA ALA A 70 -7.31 -10.60 -13.14
C ALA A 70 -8.54 -9.90 -12.56
N TYR A 71 -8.67 -8.60 -12.78
CA TYR A 71 -9.84 -7.82 -12.33
C TYR A 71 -11.11 -8.15 -13.12
N ALA A 72 -10.98 -8.40 -14.43
CA ALA A 72 -12.12 -8.86 -15.23
C ALA A 72 -12.66 -10.20 -14.71
N GLN A 73 -11.78 -11.14 -14.41
CA GLN A 73 -12.16 -12.44 -13.87
C GLN A 73 -12.74 -12.32 -12.45
N GLN A 74 -12.16 -11.46 -11.60
CA GLN A 74 -12.71 -11.14 -10.29
C GLN A 74 -14.15 -10.65 -10.39
N ALA A 75 -14.42 -9.69 -11.27
CA ALA A 75 -15.76 -9.15 -11.49
C ALA A 75 -16.76 -10.22 -11.93
N ARG A 76 -16.37 -11.15 -12.82
CA ARG A 76 -17.20 -12.27 -13.26
C ARG A 76 -17.53 -13.22 -12.11
N ILE A 77 -16.52 -13.70 -11.38
CA ILE A 77 -16.70 -14.63 -10.26
C ILE A 77 -17.62 -14.02 -9.19
N MET A 78 -17.39 -12.76 -8.84
CA MET A 78 -18.22 -12.08 -7.84
C MET A 78 -19.67 -11.89 -8.30
N ALA A 79 -19.90 -11.57 -9.57
CA ALA A 79 -21.24 -11.46 -10.12
C ALA A 79 -21.96 -12.83 -10.18
N GLU A 80 -21.28 -13.89 -10.58
CA GLU A 80 -21.79 -15.26 -10.58
C GLU A 80 -22.16 -15.72 -9.15
N PHE A 81 -21.27 -15.47 -8.20
CA PHE A 81 -21.54 -15.77 -6.79
C PHE A 81 -22.72 -14.96 -6.25
N MET A 82 -22.82 -13.68 -6.59
CA MET A 82 -23.95 -12.83 -6.20
C MET A 82 -25.28 -13.44 -6.66
N GLU A 83 -25.38 -13.85 -7.93
CA GLU A 83 -26.61 -14.48 -8.46
C GLU A 83 -26.94 -15.79 -7.74
N ALA A 84 -25.93 -16.60 -7.44
CA ALA A 84 -26.13 -17.84 -6.72
C ALA A 84 -26.56 -17.60 -5.26
N ALA A 85 -25.91 -16.68 -4.57
CA ALA A 85 -26.20 -16.34 -3.18
C ALA A 85 -27.60 -15.72 -3.03
N GLU A 86 -28.00 -14.79 -3.92
CA GLU A 86 -29.35 -14.22 -3.92
C GLU A 86 -30.43 -15.29 -4.14
N ARG A 87 -30.20 -16.24 -5.05
CA ARG A 87 -31.13 -17.32 -5.35
C ARG A 87 -31.30 -18.29 -4.17
N GLU A 88 -30.21 -18.60 -3.46
CA GLU A 88 -30.21 -19.55 -2.36
C GLU A 88 -30.71 -18.95 -1.04
N THR A 89 -30.39 -17.66 -0.78
CA THR A 89 -30.63 -17.06 0.53
C THR A 89 -31.79 -16.09 0.55
N GLY A 90 -32.29 -15.67 -0.61
CA GLY A 90 -33.29 -14.61 -0.73
C GLY A 90 -32.75 -13.21 -0.38
N CYS A 91 -31.48 -13.09 -0.03
CA CYS A 91 -30.83 -11.80 0.22
C CYS A 91 -30.72 -10.99 -1.07
N ARG A 92 -30.62 -9.68 -0.94
CA ARG A 92 -30.34 -8.78 -2.05
C ARG A 92 -28.98 -8.14 -1.87
N ILE A 93 -28.07 -8.45 -2.79
CA ILE A 93 -26.71 -7.91 -2.79
C ILE A 93 -26.72 -6.64 -3.62
N ALA A 94 -26.46 -5.51 -2.96
CA ALA A 94 -26.53 -4.17 -3.55
C ALA A 94 -25.17 -3.64 -4.01
N SER A 95 -24.04 -4.23 -3.53
CA SER A 95 -22.70 -3.77 -3.87
C SER A 95 -21.72 -4.91 -4.07
N LEU A 96 -20.81 -4.71 -5.01
CA LEU A 96 -19.62 -5.53 -5.22
C LEU A 96 -18.39 -4.64 -5.00
N ASP A 97 -17.64 -4.92 -3.95
CA ASP A 97 -16.39 -4.26 -3.63
C ASP A 97 -15.23 -5.15 -4.11
N ILE A 98 -14.54 -4.71 -5.13
CA ILE A 98 -13.44 -5.46 -5.73
C ILE A 98 -12.08 -5.11 -5.12
N GLY A 99 -12.09 -4.34 -4.01
CA GLY A 99 -10.87 -3.92 -3.34
C GLY A 99 -10.11 -2.86 -4.12
N GLY A 100 -8.81 -2.85 -3.94
CA GLY A 100 -7.94 -1.83 -4.52
C GLY A 100 -6.65 -2.41 -5.08
N CYS A 101 -5.53 -1.73 -4.73
CA CYS A 101 -4.17 -2.10 -5.12
C CYS A 101 -3.90 -2.09 -6.62
N PHE A 102 -4.61 -1.24 -7.36
CA PHE A 102 -4.20 -0.86 -8.70
C PHE A 102 -2.76 -0.34 -8.68
N ALA A 103 -2.01 -0.66 -9.74
CA ALA A 103 -0.64 -0.23 -9.83
C ALA A 103 -0.54 1.30 -9.97
N SER A 104 0.53 1.88 -9.44
CA SER A 104 0.96 3.26 -9.66
C SER A 104 2.13 3.28 -10.63
N ARG A 105 2.55 4.48 -11.05
CA ARG A 105 3.72 4.67 -11.94
C ARG A 105 5.04 4.37 -11.23
N ASN A 106 5.10 3.25 -10.53
CA ASN A 106 6.29 2.76 -9.85
C ASN A 106 6.73 1.43 -10.48
N SER A 107 7.97 1.04 -10.31
CA SER A 107 8.50 -0.23 -10.82
C SER A 107 8.67 -1.21 -9.68
N LEU A 108 8.10 -2.41 -9.79
CA LEU A 108 8.44 -3.50 -8.87
C LEU A 108 9.92 -3.90 -9.03
N GLN A 109 10.55 -4.31 -7.95
CA GLN A 109 11.85 -4.94 -8.02
C GLN A 109 11.79 -6.18 -8.95
N GLY A 110 12.80 -6.34 -9.78
CA GLY A 110 12.85 -7.40 -10.79
C GLY A 110 12.16 -7.09 -12.11
N LEU A 111 11.45 -5.97 -12.23
CA LEU A 111 10.96 -5.47 -13.51
C LEU A 111 11.98 -4.51 -14.12
N TYR A 112 12.28 -4.72 -15.41
CA TYR A 112 13.30 -3.96 -16.12
C TYR A 112 12.72 -2.92 -17.09
N LEU A 113 11.43 -3.04 -17.43
CA LEU A 113 10.77 -2.08 -18.29
C LEU A 113 10.24 -0.89 -17.49
N PRO A 114 10.23 0.31 -18.10
CA PRO A 114 9.69 1.51 -17.45
C PRO A 114 8.20 1.37 -17.09
N PRO A 115 7.72 2.08 -16.04
CA PRO A 115 6.34 2.00 -15.61
C PRO A 115 5.32 2.37 -16.68
N ASP A 116 5.62 3.33 -17.55
CA ASP A 116 4.78 3.75 -18.67
C ASP A 116 4.53 2.65 -19.72
N GLN A 117 5.37 1.60 -19.73
CA GLN A 117 5.21 0.43 -20.60
C GLN A 117 4.59 -0.77 -19.91
N THR A 118 4.59 -0.81 -18.58
CA THR A 118 4.18 -1.99 -17.81
C THR A 118 2.92 -1.77 -17.00
N VAL A 119 2.65 -0.54 -16.56
CA VAL A 119 1.49 -0.21 -15.72
C VAL A 119 0.29 0.14 -16.59
N PRO A 120 -0.82 -0.61 -16.49
CA PRO A 120 -2.05 -0.27 -17.19
C PRO A 120 -2.58 1.11 -16.78
N SER A 121 -3.20 1.81 -17.73
CA SER A 121 -3.92 3.05 -17.43
C SER A 121 -5.19 2.80 -16.62
N PHE A 122 -5.74 3.84 -16.00
CA PHE A 122 -7.01 3.73 -15.28
C PHE A 122 -8.15 3.32 -16.22
N GLU A 123 -8.13 3.78 -17.45
CA GLU A 123 -9.10 3.43 -18.50
C GLU A 123 -9.05 1.93 -18.81
N GLN A 124 -7.85 1.34 -18.93
CA GLN A 124 -7.69 -0.09 -19.19
C GLN A 124 -8.22 -0.95 -18.03
N TYR A 125 -7.96 -0.56 -16.78
CA TYR A 125 -8.56 -1.21 -15.62
C TYR A 125 -10.08 -1.07 -15.62
N ALA A 126 -10.58 0.14 -15.84
CA ALA A 126 -12.02 0.42 -15.84
C ALA A 126 -12.75 -0.35 -16.96
N GLU A 127 -12.20 -0.36 -18.17
CA GLU A 127 -12.77 -1.09 -19.31
C GLU A 127 -12.86 -2.59 -19.03
N ALA A 128 -11.78 -3.19 -18.52
CA ALA A 128 -11.75 -4.62 -18.20
C ALA A 128 -12.79 -4.99 -17.13
N ILE A 129 -12.90 -4.21 -16.05
CA ILE A 129 -13.82 -4.44 -14.97
C ILE A 129 -15.27 -4.24 -15.40
N VAL A 130 -15.56 -3.08 -16.01
CA VAL A 130 -16.94 -2.70 -16.35
C VAL A 130 -17.51 -3.60 -17.43
N THR A 131 -16.70 -3.95 -18.45
CA THR A 131 -17.11 -4.88 -19.52
C THR A 131 -17.48 -6.25 -18.92
N ALA A 132 -16.60 -6.80 -18.09
CA ALA A 132 -16.83 -8.09 -17.45
C ALA A 132 -18.09 -8.08 -16.54
N LEU A 133 -18.26 -7.02 -15.75
CA LEU A 133 -19.42 -6.86 -14.87
C LEU A 133 -20.72 -6.69 -15.67
N ALA A 134 -20.72 -5.86 -16.72
CA ALA A 134 -21.87 -5.64 -17.58
C ALA A 134 -22.33 -6.94 -18.28
N GLU A 135 -21.36 -7.74 -18.77
CA GLU A 135 -21.65 -9.06 -19.35
C GLU A 135 -22.28 -10.01 -18.34
N ALA A 136 -21.65 -10.12 -17.16
CA ALA A 136 -22.10 -11.04 -16.11
C ALA A 136 -23.47 -10.65 -15.50
N THR A 137 -23.84 -9.35 -15.53
CA THR A 137 -25.10 -8.84 -14.99
C THR A 137 -26.17 -8.55 -16.03
N ARG A 138 -25.91 -8.85 -17.31
CA ARG A 138 -26.82 -8.50 -18.44
C ARG A 138 -28.26 -8.97 -18.25
N GLY A 139 -28.46 -10.13 -17.64
CA GLY A 139 -29.80 -10.71 -17.39
C GLY A 139 -30.58 -10.04 -16.27
N ARG A 140 -29.94 -9.28 -15.38
CA ARG A 140 -30.59 -8.71 -14.18
C ARG A 140 -31.71 -7.72 -14.50
N ALA A 141 -31.48 -6.84 -15.46
CA ALA A 141 -32.49 -5.84 -15.85
C ALA A 141 -33.78 -6.50 -16.37
N ALA A 142 -33.68 -7.59 -17.13
CA ALA A 142 -34.82 -8.35 -17.61
C ALA A 142 -35.62 -9.02 -16.47
N LEU A 143 -34.98 -9.28 -15.32
CA LEU A 143 -35.58 -9.84 -14.12
C LEU A 143 -36.05 -8.76 -13.14
N GLY A 144 -36.00 -7.48 -13.50
CA GLY A 144 -36.33 -6.37 -12.60
C GLY A 144 -35.32 -6.19 -11.46
N LYS A 145 -34.14 -6.82 -11.53
CA LYS A 145 -33.09 -6.69 -10.53
C LYS A 145 -32.14 -5.56 -10.90
N PRO A 146 -31.79 -4.67 -9.95
CA PRO A 146 -30.80 -3.62 -10.21
C PRO A 146 -29.40 -4.20 -10.39
N VAL A 147 -28.57 -3.52 -11.16
CA VAL A 147 -27.12 -3.75 -11.21
C VAL A 147 -26.53 -3.33 -9.85
N PRO A 148 -25.64 -4.12 -9.25
CA PRO A 148 -24.99 -3.74 -8.01
C PRO A 148 -24.10 -2.51 -8.19
N ALA A 149 -23.94 -1.71 -7.15
CA ALA A 149 -22.93 -0.66 -7.12
C ALA A 149 -21.53 -1.29 -7.11
N LEU A 150 -20.64 -0.80 -7.95
CA LEU A 150 -19.22 -1.16 -7.92
C LEU A 150 -18.51 -0.27 -6.92
N VAL A 151 -17.79 -0.88 -5.98
CA VAL A 151 -16.96 -0.19 -5.00
C VAL A 151 -15.49 -0.51 -5.29
N LEU A 152 -14.66 0.52 -5.22
CA LEU A 152 -13.22 0.44 -5.42
C LEU A 152 -12.51 1.01 -4.19
N GLU A 153 -11.50 0.32 -3.69
CA GLU A 153 -10.64 0.77 -2.58
C GLU A 153 -9.31 1.33 -3.13
N THR A 154 -9.39 2.23 -4.07
CA THR A 154 -8.20 2.84 -4.68
C THR A 154 -7.45 3.70 -3.65
N GLY A 155 -6.25 3.30 -3.30
CA GLY A 155 -5.36 4.08 -2.44
C GLY A 155 -4.11 4.49 -3.21
N ARG A 156 -3.18 3.54 -3.37
CA ARG A 156 -1.89 3.76 -4.01
C ARG A 156 -1.98 4.49 -5.35
N ALA A 157 -2.81 4.02 -6.24
CA ALA A 157 -2.94 4.57 -7.59
C ALA A 157 -3.33 6.06 -7.61
N LEU A 158 -3.96 6.56 -6.54
CA LEU A 158 -4.36 7.97 -6.42
C LEU A 158 -3.34 8.85 -5.71
N VAL A 159 -2.55 8.30 -4.78
CA VAL A 159 -1.74 9.12 -3.87
C VAL A 159 -0.23 8.91 -4.02
N ASP A 160 0.21 7.90 -4.77
CA ASP A 160 1.64 7.57 -4.84
C ASP A 160 2.46 8.73 -5.44
N ASP A 161 1.95 9.36 -6.51
CA ASP A 161 2.58 10.48 -7.18
C ASP A 161 2.44 11.82 -6.42
N ALA A 162 1.67 11.85 -5.32
CA ALA A 162 1.40 13.08 -4.59
C ALA A 162 2.55 13.51 -3.67
N GLU A 163 3.54 12.64 -3.43
CA GLU A 163 4.65 12.94 -2.53
C GLU A 163 5.98 12.45 -3.13
N VAL A 164 7.01 13.20 -2.81
CA VAL A 164 8.40 12.87 -3.12
C VAL A 164 9.24 12.94 -1.85
N LEU A 165 10.30 12.16 -1.77
CA LEU A 165 11.27 12.22 -0.70
C LEU A 165 12.51 12.99 -1.18
N VAL A 166 12.89 14.04 -0.46
CA VAL A 166 14.15 14.74 -0.64
C VAL A 166 15.14 14.23 0.40
N THR A 167 16.31 13.78 -0.05
CA THR A 167 17.37 13.24 0.81
C THR A 167 18.73 13.78 0.39
N ARG A 168 19.72 13.66 1.28
CA ARG A 168 21.11 14.07 1.03
C ARG A 168 22.06 12.91 1.13
N VAL A 169 23.11 12.97 0.34
CA VAL A 169 24.25 12.10 0.46
C VAL A 169 25.07 12.51 1.68
N VAL A 170 25.25 11.59 2.63
CA VAL A 170 26.04 11.82 3.85
C VAL A 170 27.39 11.08 3.82
N GLY A 171 27.57 10.17 2.88
CA GLY A 171 28.81 9.42 2.72
C GLY A 171 28.83 8.61 1.43
N GLY A 172 30.00 8.07 1.09
CA GLY A 172 30.15 7.23 -0.09
C GLY A 172 31.40 6.36 -0.02
N LYS A 173 31.39 5.26 -0.76
CA LYS A 173 32.54 4.35 -0.90
C LYS A 173 32.48 3.57 -2.20
N ARG A 174 33.59 2.90 -2.54
CA ARG A 174 33.57 1.82 -3.54
C ARG A 174 33.35 0.48 -2.84
N LEU A 175 32.47 -0.32 -3.42
CA LEU A 175 32.24 -1.69 -2.98
C LEU A 175 33.34 -2.63 -3.52
N PRO A 176 33.51 -3.83 -2.93
CA PRO A 176 34.53 -4.80 -3.41
C PRO A 176 34.35 -5.23 -4.87
N ASP A 177 33.10 -5.17 -5.38
CA ASP A 177 32.75 -5.48 -6.78
C ASP A 177 33.02 -4.30 -7.74
N GLY A 178 33.51 -3.18 -7.23
CA GLY A 178 33.84 -1.97 -8.00
C GLY A 178 32.68 -0.97 -8.14
N ARG A 179 31.44 -1.34 -7.79
CA ARG A 179 30.31 -0.40 -7.84
C ARG A 179 30.48 0.75 -6.84
N ARG A 180 29.91 1.89 -7.18
CA ARG A 180 29.81 2.99 -6.23
C ARG A 180 28.67 2.71 -5.23
N ALA A 181 28.87 3.13 -4.00
CA ALA A 181 27.80 3.21 -3.01
C ALA A 181 27.74 4.62 -2.43
N ALA A 182 26.53 5.17 -2.33
CA ALA A 182 26.24 6.38 -1.60
C ALA A 182 25.36 6.06 -0.39
N ILE A 183 25.64 6.72 0.73
CA ILE A 183 24.85 6.62 1.96
C ILE A 183 24.02 7.88 2.07
N LEU A 184 22.73 7.72 2.28
CA LEU A 184 21.74 8.80 2.36
C LEU A 184 21.38 9.07 3.83
N ASP A 185 20.82 10.26 4.10
CA ASP A 185 20.21 10.58 5.40
C ASP A 185 18.75 10.09 5.53
N ALA A 186 18.24 9.39 4.52
CA ALA A 186 16.94 8.73 4.51
C ALA A 186 17.08 7.29 4.03
N GLY A 187 16.37 6.37 4.65
CA GLY A 187 16.40 4.95 4.35
C GLY A 187 15.03 4.31 4.35
N VAL A 188 15.00 2.99 4.52
CA VAL A 188 13.74 2.22 4.56
C VAL A 188 12.83 2.61 5.74
N ASN A 189 13.33 3.32 6.73
CA ASN A 189 12.51 3.88 7.81
C ASN A 189 11.53 4.95 7.30
N LEU A 190 11.88 5.69 6.26
CA LEU A 190 11.04 6.70 5.62
C LEU A 190 10.42 6.18 4.31
N LEU A 191 11.12 5.31 3.62
CA LEU A 191 10.77 4.78 2.32
C LEU A 191 10.67 3.25 2.40
N PHE A 192 9.77 2.75 3.24
CA PHE A 192 9.57 1.32 3.45
C PHE A 192 9.24 0.59 2.14
N THR A 193 8.58 1.27 1.23
CA THR A 193 8.23 0.73 -0.09
C THR A 193 9.44 0.46 -1.00
N ALA A 194 10.64 0.96 -0.68
CA ALA A 194 11.88 0.59 -1.36
C ALA A 194 12.20 -0.91 -1.25
N TYR A 195 11.56 -1.63 -0.31
CA TYR A 195 11.65 -3.08 -0.21
C TYR A 195 10.98 -3.80 -1.40
N TRP A 196 10.01 -3.17 -2.05
CA TRP A 196 9.28 -3.75 -3.18
C TRP A 196 9.50 -3.03 -4.50
N TYR A 197 9.81 -1.72 -4.44
CA TYR A 197 9.87 -0.88 -5.64
C TYR A 197 11.28 -0.38 -5.92
N ASN A 198 11.52 -0.20 -7.21
CA ASN A 198 12.65 0.54 -7.72
C ASN A 198 12.24 2.00 -7.95
N HIS A 199 12.11 2.79 -6.87
CA HIS A 199 11.81 4.21 -6.97
C HIS A 199 12.75 4.93 -7.95
N ASP A 200 12.23 5.91 -8.69
CA ASP A 200 13.05 6.80 -9.50
C ASP A 200 13.88 7.71 -8.59
N VAL A 201 15.13 7.90 -8.96
CA VAL A 201 16.08 8.71 -8.19
C VAL A 201 16.76 9.70 -9.12
N ARG A 202 16.67 10.99 -8.78
CA ARG A 202 17.26 12.07 -9.56
C ARG A 202 18.06 13.01 -8.67
N PRO A 203 19.27 13.44 -9.09
CA PRO A 203 19.94 14.58 -8.48
C PRO A 203 19.06 15.83 -8.61
N LEU A 204 18.93 16.63 -7.54
CA LEU A 204 18.21 17.90 -7.58
C LEU A 204 18.97 19.00 -8.30
N GLN A 205 20.28 18.85 -8.40
CA GLN A 205 21.14 19.80 -9.09
C GLN A 205 21.79 19.12 -10.28
N PRO A 206 22.11 19.85 -11.35
CA PRO A 206 22.88 19.29 -12.46
C PRO A 206 24.16 18.68 -11.93
N ALA A 207 24.37 17.41 -12.22
CA ALA A 207 25.58 16.70 -11.85
C ALA A 207 26.41 16.44 -13.11
N GLU A 208 27.71 16.70 -13.01
CA GLU A 208 28.67 16.49 -14.11
C GLU A 208 29.27 15.09 -14.05
N GLY A 209 29.65 14.57 -15.20
CA GLY A 209 30.34 13.29 -15.34
C GLY A 209 29.46 12.17 -15.87
N LEU A 210 30.08 11.05 -16.18
CA LEU A 210 29.40 9.87 -16.71
C LEU A 210 28.66 9.14 -15.61
N ALA A 211 27.43 8.76 -15.92
CA ALA A 211 26.63 7.93 -15.01
C ALA A 211 27.29 6.56 -14.85
N GLU A 212 27.36 6.08 -13.62
CA GLU A 212 27.81 4.73 -13.28
C GLU A 212 26.84 4.04 -12.33
N GLU A 213 26.88 2.72 -12.31
CA GLU A 213 26.04 1.92 -11.42
C GLU A 213 26.36 2.25 -9.96
N THR A 214 25.34 2.68 -9.24
CA THR A 214 25.43 3.13 -7.85
C THR A 214 24.41 2.39 -7.00
N VAL A 215 24.84 1.93 -5.83
CA VAL A 215 23.98 1.41 -4.76
C VAL A 215 23.64 2.56 -3.82
N LEU A 216 22.38 2.71 -3.44
CA LEU A 216 21.96 3.71 -2.46
C LEU A 216 21.56 3.00 -1.17
N TYR A 217 22.28 3.27 -0.10
CA TYR A 217 21.99 2.79 1.24
C TYR A 217 21.38 3.91 2.09
N GLY A 218 20.50 3.53 3.03
CA GLY A 218 20.05 4.45 4.07
C GLY A 218 21.05 4.51 5.24
N PRO A 219 20.71 5.28 6.28
CA PRO A 219 21.61 5.56 7.42
C PRO A 219 21.51 4.53 8.55
N LEU A 220 20.61 3.55 8.45
CA LEU A 220 20.31 2.62 9.54
C LEU A 220 21.36 1.51 9.63
N CYS A 221 21.64 1.02 10.84
CA CYS A 221 22.47 -0.15 11.05
C CYS A 221 21.75 -1.48 10.75
N MET A 222 21.01 -1.53 9.64
CA MET A 222 20.23 -2.68 9.19
C MET A 222 20.65 -3.07 7.77
N ASN A 223 20.89 -4.36 7.53
CA ASN A 223 21.28 -4.84 6.20
C ASN A 223 20.18 -4.68 5.15
N ILE A 224 18.92 -4.54 5.58
CA ILE A 224 17.78 -4.28 4.68
C ILE A 224 17.69 -2.81 4.26
N ASP A 225 18.49 -1.91 4.84
CA ASP A 225 18.44 -0.47 4.56
C ASP A 225 19.10 -0.14 3.22
N THR A 226 18.52 -0.68 2.17
CA THR A 226 18.92 -0.46 0.78
C THR A 226 17.77 0.23 0.05
N VAL A 227 17.96 1.50 -0.27
CA VAL A 227 16.98 2.31 -1.00
C VAL A 227 16.93 1.91 -2.47
N ARG A 228 18.11 1.67 -3.07
CA ARG A 228 18.23 1.15 -4.44
C ARG A 228 19.45 0.24 -4.53
N ALA A 229 19.22 -1.00 -4.93
CA ALA A 229 20.30 -1.97 -5.12
C ALA A 229 21.15 -1.67 -6.35
N SER A 230 20.59 -0.97 -7.34
CA SER A 230 21.26 -0.54 -8.57
C SER A 230 20.50 0.63 -9.20
N VAL A 231 21.23 1.70 -9.51
CA VAL A 231 20.72 2.85 -10.27
C VAL A 231 21.88 3.54 -10.99
N MET A 232 21.65 3.98 -12.22
CA MET A 232 22.64 4.74 -13.00
C MET A 232 22.60 6.21 -12.58
N LEU A 233 23.63 6.69 -11.90
CA LEU A 233 23.74 8.08 -11.43
C LEU A 233 25.10 8.68 -11.81
N PRO A 234 25.13 9.99 -12.10
CA PRO A 234 26.40 10.71 -12.21
C PRO A 234 27.17 10.66 -10.88
N PRO A 235 28.45 11.08 -10.85
CA PRO A 235 29.21 11.20 -9.61
C PRO A 235 28.47 12.02 -8.55
N LEU A 236 28.36 11.45 -7.34
CA LEU A 236 27.73 12.08 -6.19
C LEU A 236 28.77 12.45 -5.14
N ASN A 237 28.62 13.63 -4.55
CA ASN A 237 29.43 14.13 -3.45
C ASN A 237 28.62 14.19 -2.16
N VAL A 238 29.28 14.20 -1.03
CA VAL A 238 28.63 14.46 0.26
C VAL A 238 28.00 15.85 0.23
N GLY A 239 26.73 15.93 0.64
CA GLY A 239 25.91 17.12 0.58
C GLY A 239 24.99 17.22 -0.64
N ASP A 240 25.23 16.44 -1.69
CA ASP A 240 24.35 16.43 -2.86
C ASP A 240 22.94 15.99 -2.47
N ALA A 241 21.93 16.68 -2.99
CA ALA A 241 20.55 16.37 -2.74
C ALA A 241 19.96 15.50 -3.87
N LEU A 242 19.20 14.49 -3.47
CA LEU A 242 18.49 13.60 -4.37
C LEU A 242 16.99 13.70 -4.13
N LEU A 243 16.22 13.57 -5.20
CA LEU A 243 14.79 13.39 -5.19
C LEU A 243 14.47 11.92 -5.45
N ILE A 244 13.63 11.33 -4.61
CA ILE A 244 13.14 9.96 -4.77
C ILE A 244 11.65 10.01 -4.96
N SER A 245 11.14 9.40 -6.04
CA SER A 245 9.73 9.42 -6.41
C SER A 245 9.29 8.12 -7.11
N PRO A 246 7.95 7.83 -7.11
CA PRO A 246 6.92 8.40 -6.24
C PRO A 246 7.05 7.90 -4.80
N ALA A 247 6.55 8.63 -3.80
CA ALA A 247 6.69 8.29 -2.38
C ALA A 247 5.41 8.43 -1.54
N GLY A 248 4.27 8.80 -2.17
CA GLY A 248 3.04 9.16 -1.46
C GLY A 248 2.26 7.99 -0.87
N ALA A 249 2.44 6.77 -1.39
CA ALA A 249 1.69 5.63 -0.91
C ALA A 249 2.46 4.87 0.18
N TYR A 250 1.79 4.60 1.31
CA TYR A 250 2.24 3.81 2.47
C TYR A 250 3.37 4.41 3.31
N ASN A 251 4.33 5.13 2.73
CA ASN A 251 5.57 5.51 3.42
C ASN A 251 5.33 6.34 4.70
N ASN A 252 4.37 7.26 4.67
CA ASN A 252 4.01 8.03 5.85
C ASN A 252 3.35 7.21 6.97
N THR A 253 2.74 6.06 6.66
CA THR A 253 2.02 5.22 7.61
C THR A 253 2.78 3.97 8.02
N GLN A 254 3.70 3.50 7.19
CA GLN A 254 4.57 2.36 7.47
C GLN A 254 5.94 2.82 7.99
N TRP A 255 5.97 3.95 8.67
CA TRP A 255 7.16 4.48 9.31
C TRP A 255 7.76 3.48 10.30
N MET A 256 9.07 3.30 10.23
CA MET A 256 9.82 2.52 11.22
C MET A 256 10.59 3.46 12.15
N GLN A 257 10.20 3.47 13.42
CA GLN A 257 10.89 4.23 14.45
C GLN A 257 12.16 3.48 14.89
N PHE A 258 13.27 3.73 14.19
CA PHE A 258 14.54 3.13 14.51
C PHE A 258 15.67 4.13 14.24
N ILE A 259 16.42 4.51 15.26
CA ILE A 259 17.57 5.45 15.27
C ILE A 259 17.18 6.89 14.94
N GLN A 260 16.34 7.13 13.94
CA GLN A 260 16.01 8.45 13.44
C GLN A 260 14.57 8.85 13.75
N ASN A 261 14.35 10.15 13.90
CA ASN A 261 13.03 10.75 14.03
C ASN A 261 12.43 10.98 12.64
N ARG A 262 11.09 11.03 12.56
CA ARG A 262 10.42 11.42 11.31
C ARG A 262 10.74 12.86 10.96
N PRO A 263 11.12 13.15 9.71
CA PRO A 263 11.33 14.52 9.25
C PRO A 263 10.01 15.28 9.12
N ALA A 264 10.10 16.58 8.90
CA ALA A 264 8.96 17.38 8.50
C ALA A 264 8.41 16.93 7.15
N VAL A 265 7.10 17.12 6.97
CA VAL A 265 6.44 17.03 5.65
C VAL A 265 5.95 18.43 5.30
N VAL A 266 6.24 18.86 4.09
CA VAL A 266 5.82 20.15 3.58
C VAL A 266 4.91 19.96 2.37
N MET A 267 4.00 20.88 2.18
CA MET A 267 3.14 20.96 1.00
C MET A 267 3.58 22.15 0.14
N VAL A 268 3.75 21.88 -1.14
CA VAL A 268 3.96 22.94 -2.14
C VAL A 268 2.57 23.39 -2.61
N MET A 269 2.24 24.65 -2.33
CA MET A 269 0.94 25.22 -2.67
C MET A 269 0.89 25.64 -4.15
N GLN A 270 -0.30 25.95 -4.67
CA GLN A 270 -0.47 26.36 -6.07
C GLN A 270 0.25 27.68 -6.42
N ASP A 271 0.44 28.55 -5.45
CA ASP A 271 1.20 29.80 -5.61
C ASP A 271 2.72 29.61 -5.48
N GLY A 272 3.18 28.37 -5.25
CA GLY A 272 4.58 28.03 -5.05
C GLY A 272 5.09 28.22 -3.64
N SER A 273 4.27 28.67 -2.69
CA SER A 273 4.64 28.72 -1.27
C SER A 273 4.79 27.29 -0.71
N VAL A 274 5.60 27.15 0.34
CA VAL A 274 5.90 25.88 0.97
C VAL A 274 5.45 25.93 2.43
N GLU A 275 4.47 25.09 2.78
CA GLU A 275 3.87 25.06 4.10
C GLU A 275 4.12 23.73 4.82
N PRO A 276 4.53 23.75 6.10
CA PRO A 276 4.68 22.52 6.87
C PRO A 276 3.30 21.94 7.22
N ILE A 277 3.03 20.71 6.77
CA ILE A 277 1.82 19.95 7.12
C ILE A 277 2.07 18.91 8.21
N ARG A 278 3.34 18.61 8.50
CA ARG A 278 3.79 17.84 9.66
C ARG A 278 5.15 18.38 10.11
N LEU A 279 5.29 18.66 11.40
CA LEU A 279 6.58 19.07 11.97
C LEU A 279 7.48 17.83 12.13
N ALA A 280 8.78 18.06 12.13
CA ALA A 280 9.75 17.00 12.46
C ALA A 280 9.56 16.53 13.91
N GLU A 281 9.74 15.23 14.13
CA GLU A 281 9.75 14.67 15.48
C GLU A 281 10.99 15.09 16.25
N THR A 282 10.83 15.20 17.54
CA THR A 282 11.90 15.47 18.50
C THR A 282 11.98 14.33 19.49
N LEU A 283 13.06 14.25 20.29
CA LEU A 283 13.14 13.27 21.37
C LEU A 283 11.94 13.40 22.31
N GLN A 284 11.48 14.62 22.60
CA GLN A 284 10.33 14.87 23.45
C GLN A 284 9.05 14.25 22.89
N THR A 285 8.78 14.39 21.59
CA THR A 285 7.60 13.79 20.95
C THR A 285 7.64 12.27 20.96
N LEU A 286 8.82 11.67 20.95
CA LEU A 286 8.98 10.22 21.03
C LEU A 286 8.73 9.69 22.44
N THR A 287 9.14 10.44 23.46
CA THR A 287 9.12 9.97 24.86
C THR A 287 7.95 10.52 25.68
N GLU A 288 7.09 11.36 25.09
CA GLU A 288 5.97 12.00 25.81
C GLU A 288 4.99 11.02 26.46
N LEU A 289 4.86 9.82 25.92
CA LEU A 289 4.00 8.75 26.46
C LEU A 289 4.72 7.83 27.42
N GLU A 290 6.04 7.94 27.55
CA GLU A 290 6.81 7.12 28.47
C GLU A 290 6.63 7.61 29.90
N ARG A 291 6.69 6.69 30.85
CA ARG A 291 6.60 6.97 32.29
C ARG A 291 7.73 6.23 33.02
N VAL A 292 8.45 6.96 33.83
CA VAL A 292 9.45 6.37 34.74
C VAL A 292 8.74 6.07 36.04
N PRO A 293 8.71 4.83 36.52
CA PRO A 293 8.16 4.49 37.83
C PRO A 293 8.91 5.22 38.98
N ASP A 294 8.19 5.64 40.00
CA ASP A 294 8.77 6.39 41.15
C ASP A 294 9.98 5.70 41.80
N ALA A 295 9.95 4.37 41.83
CA ALA A 295 11.06 3.58 42.37
C ALA A 295 12.39 3.73 41.59
N LEU A 296 12.33 4.22 40.32
CA LEU A 296 13.49 4.46 39.47
C LEU A 296 13.97 5.92 39.49
N HIS A 297 13.29 6.80 40.23
CA HIS A 297 13.70 8.18 40.41
C HIS A 297 14.78 8.36 41.51
N ALA A 298 15.34 7.27 42.04
CA ALA A 298 16.42 7.38 43.02
C ALA A 298 17.63 8.12 42.40
N PRO A 299 18.23 9.08 43.10
CA PRO A 299 19.38 9.79 42.59
C PRO A 299 20.53 8.80 42.34
N PHE A 300 21.15 8.91 41.18
CA PHE A 300 22.39 8.18 40.91
C PHE A 300 23.38 8.44 42.08
N PRO A 301 23.97 7.41 42.70
CA PRO A 301 25.00 7.65 43.67
C PRO A 301 26.12 8.46 43.05
N ASN A 302 26.45 9.59 43.66
CA ASN A 302 27.58 10.40 43.22
C ASN A 302 28.79 9.48 43.01
N PRO A 303 29.55 9.56 41.93
CA PRO A 303 30.75 8.79 41.76
C PRO A 303 31.68 9.08 42.94
N THR A 304 32.02 8.06 43.69
CA THR A 304 33.00 8.17 44.78
C THR A 304 34.30 8.68 44.19
N PRO A 305 34.91 9.76 44.70
CA PRO A 305 36.20 10.21 44.17
C PRO A 305 37.20 9.08 44.30
N SER A 306 37.79 8.66 43.21
CA SER A 306 38.92 7.73 43.21
C SER A 306 40.06 8.34 44.01
N ARG A 307 40.45 7.64 45.06
CA ARG A 307 41.66 7.99 45.86
C ARG A 307 42.93 7.75 45.02
#